data_b09eff846d1a9ad004df8be0d98fdfee
#
_entry.id   b09eff846d1a9ad004df8be0d98fdfee
#
_cell.length_a   1.000
_cell.length_b   1.000
_cell.length_c   1.000
_cell.angle_alpha   90.00
_cell.angle_beta   90.00
_cell.angle_gamma   90.00
#
_symmetry.space_group_name_H-M   'P 1'
#
loop_
_entity.id
_entity.type
_entity.pdbx_description
1 polymer ?
#
loop_
_entity_poly.entity_id
_entity_poly.type
_entity_poly.pdbx_seq_one_letter_code
_entity_poly.pdbx_strand_id
1 'polypeptide(L)'
;MQESLRIGTLVRGGEAVQVIPQIVEHGFESFQLNFWQTTGGIDLVETAARVRELAAEHHFVISAVGIYGNPLGGGPEAETEATLAGWEQLIEHAHLFGTDIIGGFTGRLPGSSIDESLPRFAEVFGELSKRAADKGLRIAFENCAMGGSWQKGDWNIAHNPTAWEKMFNAVTADNLGLEWEPAHQLTALIDPIPQLRKWVDKIFHVHGKDATIAWDIVKEYGIHGPKPYVWDRTPGFGDTNWTDIITILRQGGYQGTIDIEGWHDPVYRDELEMTGQVHALNVLKHCRGGSMIPNPVV
;
A
#
# COMPACT_ATOMS: atom_id res chain seq x y z
N MET A 1 24.89 -6.12 7.03
CA MET A 1 24.45 -4.72 7.27
C MET A 1 22.95 -4.74 7.19
N GLN A 2 22.28 -4.22 8.20
CA GLN A 2 20.82 -4.07 8.15
C GLN A 2 20.55 -3.01 7.07
N GLU A 3 19.93 -3.40 5.96
CA GLU A 3 19.52 -2.43 4.95
C GLU A 3 18.62 -1.39 5.60
N SER A 4 18.89 -0.12 5.34
CA SER A 4 18.07 0.96 5.90
C SER A 4 16.69 0.91 5.22
N LEU A 5 15.62 1.03 5.99
CA LEU A 5 14.27 1.25 5.48
C LEU A 5 14.30 2.38 4.43
N ARG A 6 13.85 2.10 3.21
CA ARG A 6 13.87 3.07 2.10
C ARG A 6 12.60 3.91 2.08
N ILE A 7 12.72 5.12 1.58
CA ILE A 7 11.59 6.04 1.39
C ILE A 7 11.44 6.32 -0.10
N GLY A 8 10.28 6.00 -0.62
CA GLY A 8 9.96 6.14 -2.04
C GLY A 8 8.60 6.76 -2.30
N THR A 9 8.05 6.48 -3.47
CA THR A 9 6.73 6.95 -3.87
C THR A 9 6.05 6.01 -4.85
N LEU A 10 4.74 6.17 -5.03
CA LEU A 10 3.94 5.44 -5.99
C LEU A 10 4.04 6.09 -7.37
N VAL A 11 4.12 5.26 -8.41
CA VAL A 11 4.09 5.69 -9.81
C VAL A 11 3.13 4.78 -10.58
N ARG A 12 2.37 5.34 -11.51
CA ARG A 12 1.54 4.54 -12.41
C ARG A 12 2.40 3.65 -13.29
N GLY A 13 2.12 2.35 -13.31
CA GLY A 13 2.94 1.36 -13.99
C GLY A 13 3.16 1.67 -15.48
N GLY A 14 2.12 2.15 -16.19
CA GLY A 14 2.22 2.55 -17.59
C GLY A 14 3.01 3.83 -17.85
N GLU A 15 3.25 4.63 -16.82
CA GLU A 15 3.98 5.91 -16.92
C GLU A 15 5.39 5.82 -16.32
N ALA A 16 5.74 4.71 -15.69
CA ALA A 16 6.96 4.55 -14.90
C ALA A 16 8.25 4.93 -15.64
N VAL A 17 8.41 4.46 -16.87
CA VAL A 17 9.59 4.73 -17.70
C VAL A 17 9.77 6.22 -18.01
N GLN A 18 8.66 6.98 -18.06
CA GLN A 18 8.68 8.41 -18.37
C GLN A 18 8.78 9.27 -17.11
N VAL A 19 8.14 8.86 -16.01
CA VAL A 19 8.01 9.66 -14.79
C VAL A 19 9.22 9.48 -13.88
N ILE A 20 9.70 8.26 -13.68
CA ILE A 20 10.81 7.99 -12.74
C ILE A 20 12.05 8.86 -13.03
N PRO A 21 12.55 8.99 -14.28
CA PRO A 21 13.71 9.83 -14.57
C PRO A 21 13.54 11.30 -14.18
N GLN A 22 12.29 11.79 -14.17
CA GLN A 22 12.00 13.19 -13.84
C GLN A 22 11.99 13.46 -12.34
N ILE A 23 11.72 12.43 -11.52
CA ILE A 23 11.51 12.60 -10.08
C ILE A 23 12.60 11.94 -9.21
N VAL A 24 13.39 11.02 -9.75
CA VAL A 24 14.44 10.31 -9.01
C VAL A 24 15.49 11.25 -8.42
N GLU A 25 15.79 12.35 -9.09
CA GLU A 25 16.73 13.39 -8.62
C GLU A 25 16.29 14.07 -7.31
N HIS A 26 15.01 13.98 -6.93
CA HIS A 26 14.54 14.44 -5.62
C HIS A 26 15.01 13.53 -4.47
N GLY A 27 15.55 12.35 -4.79
CA GLY A 27 16.15 11.43 -3.83
C GLY A 27 15.19 10.35 -3.32
N PHE A 28 14.14 9.99 -4.07
CA PHE A 28 13.35 8.79 -3.81
C PHE A 28 14.23 7.54 -3.94
N GLU A 29 14.10 6.61 -2.99
CA GLU A 29 14.96 5.42 -2.87
C GLU A 29 14.24 4.15 -3.34
N SER A 30 12.92 4.22 -3.55
CA SER A 30 12.08 3.14 -4.06
C SER A 30 10.90 3.69 -4.87
N PHE A 31 10.33 2.82 -5.71
CA PHE A 31 9.09 3.11 -6.42
C PHE A 31 8.19 1.88 -6.38
N GLN A 32 6.93 2.08 -6.01
CA GLN A 32 5.87 1.10 -6.23
C GLN A 32 5.18 1.41 -7.55
N LEU A 33 4.98 0.39 -8.39
CA LEU A 33 4.31 0.55 -9.68
C LEU A 33 2.85 0.12 -9.58
N ASN A 34 1.93 1.08 -9.67
CA ASN A 34 0.51 0.84 -9.53
C ASN A 34 -0.19 0.69 -10.88
N PHE A 35 -0.87 -0.44 -11.04
CA PHE A 35 -1.86 -0.66 -12.08
C PHE A 35 -3.23 -0.59 -11.43
N TRP A 36 -4.15 0.27 -11.91
CA TRP A 36 -5.44 0.43 -11.23
C TRP A 36 -6.20 -0.92 -11.20
N GLN A 37 -7.23 -1.10 -11.98
CA GLN A 37 -8.04 -2.34 -11.96
C GLN A 37 -7.47 -3.44 -12.84
N THR A 38 -6.64 -3.07 -13.80
CA THR A 38 -6.03 -3.99 -14.78
C THR A 38 -4.64 -3.50 -15.16
N THR A 39 -3.83 -4.36 -15.76
CA THR A 39 -2.53 -3.96 -16.32
C THR A 39 -2.66 -3.13 -17.62
N GLY A 40 -3.89 -2.92 -18.12
CA GLY A 40 -4.19 -2.02 -19.23
C GLY A 40 -3.58 -2.41 -20.59
N GLY A 41 -3.16 -3.67 -20.76
CA GLY A 41 -2.47 -4.12 -21.97
C GLY A 41 -1.03 -3.63 -22.10
N ILE A 42 -0.43 -3.15 -21.00
CA ILE A 42 0.97 -2.75 -20.91
C ILE A 42 1.87 -3.98 -21.10
N ASP A 43 2.90 -3.87 -21.93
CA ASP A 43 3.94 -4.88 -22.03
C ASP A 43 4.80 -4.86 -20.75
N LEU A 44 4.47 -5.76 -19.81
CA LEU A 44 5.16 -5.85 -18.53
C LEU A 44 6.61 -6.28 -18.67
N VAL A 45 6.97 -7.06 -19.69
CA VAL A 45 8.34 -7.53 -19.92
C VAL A 45 9.22 -6.37 -20.39
N GLU A 46 8.74 -5.61 -21.40
CA GLU A 46 9.45 -4.42 -21.88
C GLU A 46 9.55 -3.35 -20.78
N THR A 47 8.43 -3.08 -20.10
CA THR A 47 8.41 -2.10 -19.00
C THR A 47 9.39 -2.46 -17.90
N ALA A 48 9.41 -3.73 -17.47
CA ALA A 48 10.34 -4.20 -16.44
C ALA A 48 11.81 -4.06 -16.87
N ALA A 49 12.12 -4.40 -18.11
CA ALA A 49 13.49 -4.25 -18.63
C ALA A 49 13.95 -2.79 -18.56
N ARG A 50 13.10 -1.85 -19.02
CA ARG A 50 13.41 -0.41 -19.01
C ARG A 50 13.52 0.16 -17.59
N VAL A 51 12.60 -0.22 -16.71
CA VAL A 51 12.62 0.22 -15.30
C VAL A 51 13.86 -0.32 -14.57
N ARG A 52 14.29 -1.54 -14.86
CA ARG A 52 15.53 -2.08 -14.28
C ARG A 52 16.80 -1.39 -14.77
N GLU A 53 16.84 -0.97 -16.04
CA GLU A 53 17.94 -0.14 -16.54
C GLU A 53 18.01 1.18 -15.74
N LEU A 54 16.88 1.88 -15.56
CA LEU A 54 16.80 3.09 -14.75
C LEU A 54 17.19 2.84 -13.28
N ALA A 55 16.75 1.71 -12.70
CA ALA A 55 17.09 1.36 -11.33
C ALA A 55 18.60 1.14 -11.13
N ALA A 56 19.26 0.55 -12.13
CA ALA A 56 20.71 0.37 -12.10
C ALA A 56 21.47 1.70 -12.27
N GLU A 57 20.96 2.61 -13.09
CA GLU A 57 21.56 3.93 -13.34
C GLU A 57 21.41 4.86 -12.13
N HIS A 58 20.22 4.90 -11.52
CA HIS A 58 19.88 5.85 -10.46
C HIS A 58 19.87 5.26 -9.04
N HIS A 59 20.16 3.96 -8.88
CA HIS A 59 20.30 3.28 -7.58
C HIS A 59 19.05 3.26 -6.70
N PHE A 60 17.87 3.09 -7.29
CA PHE A 60 16.62 2.83 -6.57
C PHE A 60 16.19 1.35 -6.68
N VAL A 61 15.12 0.97 -5.98
CA VAL A 61 14.50 -0.36 -6.09
C VAL A 61 13.02 -0.22 -6.47
N ILE A 62 12.47 -1.24 -7.12
CA ILE A 62 11.02 -1.40 -7.20
C ILE A 62 10.59 -2.18 -5.95
N SER A 63 9.79 -1.52 -5.11
CA SER A 63 9.34 -2.04 -3.82
C SER A 63 8.22 -3.05 -3.97
N ALA A 64 7.27 -2.75 -4.84
CA ALA A 64 6.11 -3.59 -5.13
C ALA A 64 5.55 -3.28 -6.53
N VAL A 65 4.76 -4.18 -7.06
CA VAL A 65 3.81 -3.94 -8.15
C VAL A 65 2.40 -4.13 -7.61
N GLY A 66 1.43 -3.32 -8.00
CA GLY A 66 0.12 -3.35 -7.36
C GLY A 66 -1.06 -3.30 -8.32
N ILE A 67 -2.18 -3.98 -7.96
CA ILE A 67 -3.43 -3.99 -8.69
C ILE A 67 -4.62 -3.83 -7.74
N TYR A 68 -5.47 -2.84 -7.99
CA TYR A 68 -6.48 -2.35 -7.03
C TYR A 68 -7.92 -2.51 -7.55
N GLY A 69 -8.17 -3.56 -8.30
CA GLY A 69 -9.51 -3.97 -8.72
C GLY A 69 -10.20 -4.89 -7.70
N ASN A 70 -11.43 -5.30 -8.03
CA ASN A 70 -12.19 -6.27 -7.23
C ASN A 70 -12.18 -7.66 -7.89
N PRO A 71 -11.34 -8.62 -7.41
CA PRO A 71 -11.26 -9.95 -8.00
C PRO A 71 -12.34 -10.92 -7.50
N LEU A 72 -13.19 -10.54 -6.52
CA LEU A 72 -14.17 -11.47 -5.95
C LEU A 72 -15.44 -11.60 -6.79
N GLY A 73 -15.69 -10.71 -7.74
CA GLY A 73 -16.88 -10.75 -8.58
C GLY A 73 -18.09 -10.04 -7.97
N GLY A 74 -19.27 -10.32 -8.57
CA GLY A 74 -20.53 -9.70 -8.16
C GLY A 74 -20.83 -8.36 -8.84
N GLY A 75 -19.86 -7.77 -9.54
CA GLY A 75 -20.01 -6.68 -10.49
C GLY A 75 -20.09 -7.20 -11.93
N PRO A 76 -19.84 -6.34 -12.94
CA PRO A 76 -19.72 -6.78 -14.33
C PRO A 76 -18.66 -7.89 -14.47
N GLU A 77 -19.01 -9.00 -15.09
CA GLU A 77 -18.14 -10.19 -15.21
C GLU A 77 -16.81 -9.83 -15.90
N ALA A 78 -16.85 -9.02 -16.95
CA ALA A 78 -15.67 -8.59 -17.68
C ALA A 78 -14.67 -7.78 -16.83
N GLU A 79 -15.14 -7.00 -15.86
CA GLU A 79 -14.27 -6.25 -14.92
C GLU A 79 -13.60 -7.19 -13.92
N THR A 80 -14.34 -8.18 -13.42
CA THR A 80 -13.81 -9.20 -12.51
C THR A 80 -12.76 -10.05 -13.22
N GLU A 81 -13.06 -10.53 -14.44
CA GLU A 81 -12.12 -11.30 -15.25
C GLU A 81 -10.85 -10.50 -15.59
N ALA A 82 -11.00 -9.22 -15.95
CA ALA A 82 -9.87 -8.35 -16.24
C ALA A 82 -8.98 -8.11 -15.01
N THR A 83 -9.59 -7.96 -13.83
CA THR A 83 -8.84 -7.83 -12.57
C THR A 83 -8.12 -9.13 -12.21
N LEU A 84 -8.79 -10.28 -12.31
CA LEU A 84 -8.15 -11.58 -12.09
C LEU A 84 -7.00 -11.83 -13.06
N ALA A 85 -7.20 -11.53 -14.35
CA ALA A 85 -6.13 -11.60 -15.34
C ALA A 85 -4.95 -10.67 -14.99
N GLY A 86 -5.22 -9.50 -14.42
CA GLY A 86 -4.21 -8.58 -13.92
C GLY A 86 -3.41 -9.19 -12.75
N TRP A 87 -4.06 -9.81 -11.77
CA TRP A 87 -3.38 -10.54 -10.69
C TRP A 87 -2.47 -11.64 -11.24
N GLU A 88 -2.97 -12.44 -12.19
CA GLU A 88 -2.21 -13.50 -12.85
C GLU A 88 -0.97 -12.96 -13.58
N GLN A 89 -1.13 -11.86 -14.30
CA GLN A 89 -0.02 -11.21 -15.01
C GLN A 89 1.03 -10.68 -14.05
N LEU A 90 0.62 -10.07 -12.92
CA LEU A 90 1.58 -9.62 -11.90
C LEU A 90 2.27 -10.78 -11.20
N ILE A 91 1.56 -11.88 -10.90
CA ILE A 91 2.18 -13.09 -10.35
C ILE A 91 3.23 -13.65 -11.33
N GLU A 92 2.95 -13.62 -12.64
CA GLU A 92 3.89 -14.10 -13.65
C GLU A 92 5.12 -13.20 -13.79
N HIS A 93 4.97 -11.87 -13.67
CA HIS A 93 6.00 -10.91 -14.10
C HIS A 93 6.63 -10.07 -12.99
N ALA A 94 6.14 -10.09 -11.73
CA ALA A 94 6.68 -9.24 -10.65
C ALA A 94 8.20 -9.39 -10.45
N HIS A 95 8.72 -10.63 -10.57
CA HIS A 95 10.15 -10.91 -10.44
C HIS A 95 11.00 -10.18 -11.51
N LEU A 96 10.45 -9.86 -12.67
CA LEU A 96 11.14 -9.10 -13.73
C LEU A 96 11.42 -7.66 -13.29
N PHE A 97 10.59 -7.10 -12.42
CA PHE A 97 10.81 -5.77 -11.83
C PHE A 97 11.81 -5.80 -10.66
N GLY A 98 12.18 -6.98 -10.17
CA GLY A 98 13.09 -7.15 -9.05
C GLY A 98 12.42 -7.02 -7.68
N THR A 99 11.10 -7.17 -7.61
CA THR A 99 10.33 -7.22 -6.37
C THR A 99 9.69 -8.59 -6.17
N ASP A 100 9.45 -8.94 -4.92
CA ASP A 100 8.70 -10.13 -4.50
C ASP A 100 7.32 -9.78 -3.92
N ILE A 101 6.89 -8.51 -4.00
CA ILE A 101 5.64 -8.02 -3.42
C ILE A 101 4.65 -7.61 -4.50
N ILE A 102 3.43 -8.15 -4.38
CA ILE A 102 2.27 -7.70 -5.16
C ILE A 102 1.27 -7.09 -4.19
N GLY A 103 1.06 -5.76 -4.31
CA GLY A 103 0.06 -5.01 -3.55
C GLY A 103 -1.33 -5.07 -4.19
N GLY A 104 -2.39 -4.82 -3.41
CA GLY A 104 -3.70 -4.65 -3.99
C GLY A 104 -4.89 -4.88 -3.06
N PHE A 105 -6.09 -4.78 -3.63
CA PHE A 105 -7.32 -5.03 -2.87
C PHE A 105 -7.68 -6.51 -2.83
N THR A 106 -8.22 -6.93 -1.68
CA THR A 106 -8.83 -8.25 -1.55
C THR A 106 -10.06 -8.43 -2.44
N GLY A 107 -10.71 -7.33 -2.82
CA GLY A 107 -12.06 -7.36 -3.34
C GLY A 107 -13.12 -7.52 -2.25
N ARG A 108 -14.38 -7.43 -2.66
CA ARG A 108 -15.58 -7.62 -1.84
C ARG A 108 -16.77 -7.95 -2.73
N LEU A 109 -17.67 -8.83 -2.28
CA LEU A 109 -18.95 -9.00 -2.95
C LEU A 109 -19.73 -7.69 -2.84
N PRO A 110 -20.14 -7.05 -3.94
CA PRO A 110 -20.79 -5.73 -3.91
C PRO A 110 -22.04 -5.70 -3.05
N GLY A 111 -22.16 -4.65 -2.24
CA GLY A 111 -23.28 -4.46 -1.32
C GLY A 111 -23.33 -5.40 -0.11
N SER A 112 -22.38 -6.32 0.01
CA SER A 112 -22.36 -7.34 1.07
C SER A 112 -21.53 -6.92 2.27
N SER A 113 -21.68 -7.64 3.39
CA SER A 113 -20.83 -7.53 4.56
C SER A 113 -19.43 -8.14 4.31
N ILE A 114 -18.48 -7.84 5.20
CA ILE A 114 -17.19 -8.51 5.20
C ILE A 114 -17.38 -10.03 5.39
N ASP A 115 -18.22 -10.43 6.34
CA ASP A 115 -18.43 -11.85 6.65
C ASP A 115 -19.01 -12.64 5.47
N GLU A 116 -19.92 -12.06 4.70
CA GLU A 116 -20.48 -12.68 3.48
C GLU A 116 -19.46 -12.80 2.35
N SER A 117 -18.45 -11.95 2.33
CA SER A 117 -17.40 -11.96 1.31
C SER A 117 -16.25 -12.94 1.60
N LEU A 118 -16.07 -13.35 2.88
CA LEU A 118 -14.95 -14.22 3.29
C LEU A 118 -14.88 -15.57 2.56
N PRO A 119 -16.00 -16.30 2.30
CA PRO A 119 -15.92 -17.56 1.57
C PRO A 119 -15.34 -17.38 0.16
N ARG A 120 -15.77 -16.32 -0.54
CA ARG A 120 -15.25 -16.03 -1.89
C ARG A 120 -13.82 -15.54 -1.85
N PHE A 121 -13.45 -14.75 -0.85
CA PHE A 121 -12.05 -14.37 -0.60
C PHE A 121 -11.18 -15.63 -0.41
N ALA A 122 -11.61 -16.56 0.41
CA ALA A 122 -10.86 -17.80 0.67
C ALA A 122 -10.68 -18.65 -0.60
N GLU A 123 -11.68 -18.71 -1.46
CA GLU A 123 -11.58 -19.41 -2.74
C GLU A 123 -10.55 -18.72 -3.67
N VAL A 124 -10.70 -17.42 -3.90
CA VAL A 124 -9.85 -16.67 -4.85
C VAL A 124 -8.42 -16.58 -4.34
N PHE A 125 -8.20 -16.08 -3.13
CA PHE A 125 -6.85 -15.88 -2.60
C PHE A 125 -6.23 -17.15 -2.04
N GLY A 126 -7.00 -18.18 -1.75
CA GLY A 126 -6.49 -19.53 -1.51
C GLY A 126 -5.74 -20.08 -2.73
N GLU A 127 -6.19 -19.76 -3.94
CA GLU A 127 -5.52 -20.16 -5.17
C GLU A 127 -4.41 -19.20 -5.57
N LEU A 128 -4.68 -17.88 -5.60
CA LEU A 128 -3.66 -16.88 -5.96
C LEU A 128 -2.44 -16.92 -5.04
N SER A 129 -2.64 -17.15 -3.73
CA SER A 129 -1.53 -17.26 -2.78
C SER A 129 -0.61 -18.44 -3.06
N LYS A 130 -1.15 -19.61 -3.45
CA LYS A 130 -0.34 -20.78 -3.83
C LYS A 130 0.52 -20.47 -5.06
N ARG A 131 -0.12 -19.91 -6.11
CA ARG A 131 0.57 -19.55 -7.35
C ARG A 131 1.67 -18.49 -7.13
N ALA A 132 1.40 -17.51 -6.26
CA ALA A 132 2.40 -16.53 -5.84
C ALA A 132 3.54 -17.19 -5.06
N ALA A 133 3.23 -18.10 -4.11
CA ALA A 133 4.21 -18.82 -3.33
C ALA A 133 5.14 -19.69 -4.20
N ASP A 134 4.60 -20.36 -5.23
CA ASP A 134 5.38 -21.18 -6.20
C ASP A 134 6.45 -20.35 -6.93
N LYS A 135 6.26 -19.02 -6.98
CA LYS A 135 7.20 -18.05 -7.57
C LYS A 135 8.00 -17.26 -6.53
N GLY A 136 7.86 -17.59 -5.25
CA GLY A 136 8.51 -16.87 -4.16
C GLY A 136 7.95 -15.47 -3.90
N LEU A 137 6.70 -15.21 -4.32
CA LEU A 137 6.05 -13.91 -4.21
C LEU A 137 5.14 -13.84 -2.98
N ARG A 138 5.00 -12.63 -2.44
CA ARG A 138 4.12 -12.27 -1.35
C ARG A 138 2.99 -11.37 -1.86
N ILE A 139 1.80 -11.54 -1.31
CA ILE A 139 0.63 -10.69 -1.59
C ILE A 139 0.38 -9.79 -0.38
N ALA A 140 0.32 -8.49 -0.60
CA ALA A 140 0.11 -7.46 0.42
C ALA A 140 -1.22 -6.73 0.19
N PHE A 141 -2.18 -6.87 1.12
CA PHE A 141 -3.49 -6.24 0.99
C PHE A 141 -3.49 -4.84 1.58
N GLU A 142 -3.90 -3.87 0.77
CA GLU A 142 -4.07 -2.49 1.22
C GLU A 142 -5.27 -2.37 2.17
N ASN A 143 -5.11 -1.62 3.25
CA ASN A 143 -6.14 -1.45 4.27
C ASN A 143 -7.13 -0.30 3.99
N CYS A 144 -7.34 0.03 2.72
CA CYS A 144 -8.31 1.04 2.28
C CYS A 144 -9.74 0.53 2.35
N ALA A 145 -10.64 1.33 2.96
CA ALA A 145 -12.06 0.98 3.04
C ALA A 145 -12.85 1.27 1.75
N MET A 146 -12.37 2.14 0.87
CA MET A 146 -13.07 2.59 -0.34
C MET A 146 -14.54 2.97 -0.07
N GLY A 147 -14.78 3.70 1.03
CA GLY A 147 -16.14 4.08 1.45
C GLY A 147 -16.97 2.95 2.06
N GLY A 148 -16.41 1.76 2.22
CA GLY A 148 -17.10 0.61 2.81
C GLY A 148 -17.18 0.67 4.34
N SER A 149 -18.18 -0.06 4.88
CA SER A 149 -18.31 -0.36 6.31
C SER A 149 -18.20 -1.88 6.53
N TRP A 150 -18.33 -2.34 7.80
CA TRP A 150 -18.40 -3.78 8.08
C TRP A 150 -19.56 -4.46 7.36
N GLN A 151 -20.74 -3.82 7.36
CA GLN A 151 -22.00 -4.40 6.87
C GLN A 151 -22.19 -4.25 5.36
N LYS A 152 -21.55 -3.23 4.75
CA LYS A 152 -21.77 -2.94 3.32
C LYS A 152 -20.55 -2.29 2.68
N GLY A 153 -20.22 -2.72 1.46
CA GLY A 153 -19.17 -2.13 0.63
C GLY A 153 -19.03 -2.90 -0.68
N ASP A 154 -18.15 -2.41 -1.55
CA ASP A 154 -18.08 -2.88 -2.93
C ASP A 154 -16.65 -3.26 -3.37
N TRP A 155 -15.61 -2.87 -2.64
CA TRP A 155 -14.24 -2.90 -3.14
C TRP A 155 -13.27 -3.80 -2.35
N ASN A 156 -13.30 -3.72 -1.01
CA ASN A 156 -12.22 -4.28 -0.21
C ASN A 156 -12.72 -4.70 1.18
N ILE A 157 -12.32 -5.88 1.65
CA ILE A 157 -12.63 -6.33 3.01
C ILE A 157 -11.48 -6.08 4.00
N ALA A 158 -10.28 -5.76 3.53
CA ALA A 158 -9.06 -5.65 4.35
C ALA A 158 -8.95 -4.35 5.17
N HIS A 159 -10.04 -3.62 5.39
CA HIS A 159 -9.99 -2.27 5.97
C HIS A 159 -10.12 -2.19 7.51
N ASN A 160 -10.14 -3.33 8.19
CA ASN A 160 -10.35 -3.37 9.64
C ASN A 160 -9.50 -4.47 10.28
N PRO A 161 -8.86 -4.24 11.45
CA PRO A 161 -8.03 -5.25 12.10
C PRO A 161 -8.74 -6.57 12.42
N THR A 162 -10.04 -6.54 12.73
CA THR A 162 -10.83 -7.77 12.91
C THR A 162 -11.05 -8.51 11.58
N ALA A 163 -11.16 -7.76 10.47
CA ALA A 163 -11.23 -8.38 9.15
C ALA A 163 -9.91 -9.06 8.78
N TRP A 164 -8.76 -8.44 9.09
CA TRP A 164 -7.45 -9.07 8.87
C TRP A 164 -7.35 -10.43 9.59
N GLU A 165 -7.76 -10.49 10.86
CA GLU A 165 -7.78 -11.74 11.62
C GLU A 165 -8.64 -12.81 10.94
N LYS A 166 -9.85 -12.43 10.48
CA LYS A 166 -10.74 -13.35 9.76
C LYS A 166 -10.17 -13.80 8.41
N MET A 167 -9.58 -12.89 7.65
CA MET A 167 -8.96 -13.18 6.35
C MET A 167 -7.79 -14.16 6.49
N PHE A 168 -6.85 -13.89 7.41
CA PHE A 168 -5.68 -14.75 7.63
C PHE A 168 -6.05 -16.09 8.28
N ASN A 169 -7.17 -16.17 9.00
CA ASN A 169 -7.73 -17.44 9.46
C ASN A 169 -8.44 -18.23 8.34
N ALA A 170 -9.06 -17.52 7.37
CA ALA A 170 -9.70 -18.15 6.23
C ALA A 170 -8.70 -18.70 5.20
N VAL A 171 -7.56 -18.02 5.03
CA VAL A 171 -6.44 -18.47 4.17
C VAL A 171 -5.14 -18.38 4.97
N THR A 172 -4.71 -19.54 5.49
CA THR A 172 -3.52 -19.64 6.36
C THR A 172 -2.22 -19.76 5.55
N ALA A 173 -1.98 -18.82 4.63
CA ALA A 173 -0.78 -18.78 3.81
C ALA A 173 0.20 -17.74 4.37
N ASP A 174 1.48 -18.13 4.51
CA ASP A 174 2.50 -17.26 5.11
C ASP A 174 2.88 -16.08 4.19
N ASN A 175 2.63 -16.21 2.90
CA ASN A 175 2.87 -15.18 1.89
C ASN A 175 1.70 -14.20 1.69
N LEU A 176 0.69 -14.22 2.58
CA LEU A 176 -0.33 -13.19 2.67
C LEU A 176 -0.05 -12.24 3.82
N GLY A 177 -0.10 -10.95 3.55
CA GLY A 177 0.13 -9.88 4.52
C GLY A 177 -0.59 -8.59 4.15
N LEU A 178 -0.11 -7.49 4.68
CA LEU A 178 -0.72 -6.17 4.52
C LEU A 178 0.23 -5.22 3.76
N GLU A 179 -0.34 -4.46 2.87
CA GLU A 179 0.13 -3.17 2.41
C GLU A 179 -0.54 -2.14 3.30
N TRP A 180 0.17 -1.78 4.36
CA TRP A 180 -0.40 -1.07 5.48
C TRP A 180 -0.17 0.44 5.38
N GLU A 181 -1.18 1.21 5.79
CA GLU A 181 -1.07 2.65 5.97
C GLU A 181 -1.88 3.15 7.17
N PRO A 182 -1.41 4.20 7.88
CA PRO A 182 -2.10 4.74 9.04
C PRO A 182 -3.35 5.56 8.69
N ALA A 183 -3.40 6.20 7.52
CA ALA A 183 -4.47 7.13 7.13
C ALA A 183 -5.85 6.48 7.19
N HIS A 184 -6.02 5.28 6.64
CA HIS A 184 -7.30 4.59 6.65
C HIS A 184 -7.72 4.09 8.04
N GLN A 185 -6.77 3.86 8.94
CA GLN A 185 -7.12 3.59 10.34
C GLN A 185 -7.59 4.86 11.04
N LEU A 186 -6.92 6.00 10.84
CA LEU A 186 -7.34 7.29 11.38
C LEU A 186 -8.74 7.68 10.85
N THR A 187 -9.00 7.45 9.57
CA THR A 187 -10.34 7.67 8.96
C THR A 187 -11.43 6.87 9.67
N ALA A 188 -11.11 5.67 10.12
CA ALA A 188 -12.01 4.81 10.90
C ALA A 188 -11.96 5.09 12.42
N LEU A 189 -11.21 6.12 12.87
CA LEU A 189 -10.93 6.43 14.28
C LEU A 189 -10.28 5.28 15.04
N ILE A 190 -9.49 4.46 14.36
CA ILE A 190 -8.69 3.40 14.95
C ILE A 190 -7.28 3.97 15.18
N ASP A 191 -6.74 3.78 16.39
CA ASP A 191 -5.36 4.14 16.68
C ASP A 191 -4.39 3.21 15.91
N PRO A 192 -3.58 3.74 14.98
CA PRO A 192 -2.70 2.92 14.15
C PRO A 192 -1.53 2.31 14.95
N ILE A 193 -1.07 2.94 16.03
CA ILE A 193 0.13 2.51 16.76
C ILE A 193 -0.04 1.14 17.45
N PRO A 194 -1.10 0.88 18.24
CA PRO A 194 -1.35 -0.45 18.80
C PRO A 194 -1.55 -1.52 17.72
N GLN A 195 -2.22 -1.17 16.62
CA GLN A 195 -2.47 -2.10 15.53
C GLN A 195 -1.18 -2.47 14.82
N LEU A 196 -0.33 -1.49 14.52
CA LEU A 196 0.98 -1.75 13.92
C LEU A 196 1.83 -2.70 14.78
N ARG A 197 1.88 -2.48 16.11
CA ARG A 197 2.59 -3.39 17.02
C ARG A 197 2.05 -4.82 16.98
N LYS A 198 0.73 -4.99 16.90
CA LYS A 198 0.09 -6.31 16.83
C LYS A 198 0.36 -7.02 15.52
N TRP A 199 0.43 -6.29 14.41
CA TRP A 199 0.41 -6.85 13.07
C TRP A 199 1.74 -6.71 12.31
N VAL A 200 2.81 -6.20 12.95
CA VAL A 200 4.09 -5.90 12.30
C VAL A 200 4.65 -7.08 11.50
N ASP A 201 4.49 -8.30 11.97
CA ASP A 201 4.95 -9.53 11.28
C ASP A 201 4.18 -9.82 9.98
N LYS A 202 3.02 -9.19 9.80
CA LYS A 202 2.18 -9.29 8.60
C LYS A 202 2.30 -8.07 7.68
N ILE A 203 3.11 -7.08 8.03
CA ILE A 203 3.34 -5.91 7.18
C ILE A 203 4.40 -6.26 6.14
N PHE A 204 4.01 -6.33 4.88
CA PHE A 204 4.92 -6.61 3.77
C PHE A 204 5.31 -5.35 3.02
N HIS A 205 4.41 -4.36 2.98
CA HIS A 205 4.63 -3.06 2.36
C HIS A 205 3.95 -1.96 3.18
N VAL A 206 4.42 -0.71 3.05
CA VAL A 206 3.85 0.45 3.76
C VAL A 206 3.63 1.59 2.80
N HIS A 207 2.39 2.11 2.76
CA HIS A 207 2.11 3.39 2.12
C HIS A 207 2.34 4.56 3.06
N GLY A 208 3.08 5.53 2.57
CA GLY A 208 3.30 6.82 3.24
C GLY A 208 2.12 7.74 2.99
N LYS A 209 1.01 7.50 3.68
CA LYS A 209 -0.20 8.33 3.64
C LYS A 209 -0.63 8.69 5.05
N ASP A 210 -1.02 9.91 5.25
CA ASP A 210 -1.38 10.49 6.55
C ASP A 210 -2.84 10.97 6.53
N ALA A 211 -3.36 11.35 7.68
CA ALA A 211 -4.68 11.97 7.79
C ALA A 211 -4.72 12.97 8.95
N THR A 212 -5.60 13.95 8.86
CA THR A 212 -5.93 14.85 9.96
C THR A 212 -7.38 14.63 10.40
N ILE A 213 -7.61 14.45 11.70
CA ILE A 213 -8.94 14.30 12.29
C ILE A 213 -9.40 15.64 12.88
N ALA A 214 -10.49 16.18 12.35
CA ALA A 214 -11.14 17.36 12.92
C ALA A 214 -12.03 16.97 14.11
N TRP A 215 -11.44 16.85 15.27
CA TRP A 215 -12.13 16.45 16.49
C TRP A 215 -13.24 17.41 16.93
N ASP A 216 -13.17 18.69 16.58
CA ASP A 216 -14.24 19.66 16.77
C ASP A 216 -15.48 19.29 15.96
N ILE A 217 -15.29 18.87 14.69
CA ILE A 217 -16.39 18.40 13.83
C ILE A 217 -16.97 17.08 14.36
N VAL A 218 -16.12 16.15 14.77
CA VAL A 218 -16.58 14.88 15.37
C VAL A 218 -17.43 15.13 16.61
N LYS A 219 -17.02 16.06 17.48
CA LYS A 219 -17.74 16.39 18.72
C LYS A 219 -19.06 17.15 18.48
N GLU A 220 -19.12 17.95 17.42
CA GLU A 220 -20.31 18.76 17.12
C GLU A 220 -21.33 18.00 16.27
N TYR A 221 -20.88 17.23 15.27
CA TYR A 221 -21.74 16.60 14.26
C TYR A 221 -21.68 15.07 14.23
N GLY A 222 -20.75 14.46 14.94
CA GLY A 222 -20.49 13.03 14.85
C GLY A 222 -19.82 12.64 13.53
N ILE A 223 -19.58 11.33 13.35
CA ILE A 223 -18.91 10.77 12.17
C ILE A 223 -19.87 10.60 10.96
N HIS A 224 -21.17 10.68 11.17
CA HIS A 224 -22.21 10.60 10.14
C HIS A 224 -22.91 11.96 9.90
N GLY A 225 -22.30 13.04 10.36
CA GLY A 225 -22.81 14.39 10.18
C GLY A 225 -22.64 14.92 8.75
N PRO A 226 -23.11 16.14 8.47
CA PRO A 226 -23.08 16.73 7.13
C PRO A 226 -21.68 17.26 6.74
N LYS A 227 -20.73 17.28 7.65
CA LYS A 227 -19.37 17.80 7.40
C LYS A 227 -18.34 16.67 7.41
N PRO A 228 -17.37 16.69 6.50
CA PRO A 228 -16.23 15.77 6.58
C PRO A 228 -15.46 16.05 7.86
N TYR A 229 -15.05 14.99 8.56
CA TYR A 229 -14.31 15.08 9.82
C TYR A 229 -12.87 14.63 9.68
N VAL A 230 -12.46 14.14 8.51
CA VAL A 230 -11.12 13.67 8.23
C VAL A 230 -10.70 14.12 6.84
N TRP A 231 -9.42 14.42 6.71
CA TRP A 231 -8.79 14.73 5.43
C TRP A 231 -7.56 13.83 5.28
N ASP A 232 -7.43 13.18 4.14
CA ASP A 232 -6.18 12.53 3.76
C ASP A 232 -5.09 13.58 3.61
N ARG A 233 -3.89 13.27 4.08
CA ARG A 233 -2.77 14.20 4.10
C ARG A 233 -1.51 13.52 3.56
N THR A 234 -0.64 14.32 3.01
CA THR A 234 0.73 13.94 2.74
C THR A 234 1.50 13.79 4.07
N PRO A 235 2.36 12.78 4.26
CA PRO A 235 3.13 12.60 5.49
C PRO A 235 3.85 13.86 5.97
N GLY A 236 3.65 14.17 7.24
CA GLY A 236 4.17 15.38 7.88
C GLY A 236 3.18 16.55 7.94
N PHE A 237 2.03 16.45 7.27
CA PHE A 237 0.94 17.42 7.37
C PHE A 237 -0.27 16.89 8.17
N GLY A 238 -0.29 15.59 8.51
CA GLY A 238 -1.34 14.94 9.28
C GLY A 238 -0.98 14.68 10.73
N ASP A 239 -1.82 13.87 11.39
CA ASP A 239 -1.74 13.58 12.81
C ASP A 239 -0.89 12.33 13.13
N THR A 240 -0.29 11.69 12.12
CA THR A 240 0.46 10.44 12.29
C THR A 240 1.83 10.69 12.90
N ASN A 241 2.17 9.94 13.96
CA ASN A 241 3.54 9.92 14.51
C ASN A 241 4.44 8.96 13.72
N TRP A 242 5.02 9.44 12.65
CA TRP A 242 5.90 8.65 11.77
C TRP A 242 7.19 8.18 12.45
N THR A 243 7.67 8.89 13.47
CA THR A 243 8.84 8.46 14.26
C THR A 243 8.53 7.18 15.04
N ASP A 244 7.36 7.09 15.67
CA ASP A 244 6.92 5.88 16.38
C ASP A 244 6.62 4.73 15.41
N ILE A 245 5.97 5.02 14.27
CA ILE A 245 5.72 4.02 13.22
C ILE A 245 7.04 3.39 12.76
N ILE A 246 8.02 4.20 12.38
CA ILE A 246 9.32 3.70 11.90
C ILE A 246 10.05 2.93 12.99
N THR A 247 9.94 3.38 14.25
CA THR A 247 10.53 2.68 15.39
C THR A 247 9.93 1.29 15.56
N ILE A 248 8.59 1.17 15.49
CA ILE A 248 7.89 -0.12 15.62
C ILE A 248 8.22 -1.04 14.45
N LEU A 249 8.20 -0.53 13.20
CA LEU A 249 8.59 -1.30 12.02
C LEU A 249 10.00 -1.90 12.18
N ARG A 250 10.96 -1.09 12.61
CA ARG A 250 12.35 -1.55 12.84
C ARG A 250 12.46 -2.57 13.98
N GLN A 251 11.74 -2.35 15.10
CA GLN A 251 11.71 -3.30 16.21
C GLN A 251 11.10 -4.64 15.80
N GLY A 252 10.10 -4.62 14.90
CA GLY A 252 9.51 -5.81 14.29
C GLY A 252 10.33 -6.44 13.18
N GLY A 253 11.52 -5.89 12.86
CA GLY A 253 12.40 -6.44 11.82
C GLY A 253 12.00 -6.11 10.39
N TYR A 254 11.10 -5.15 10.18
CA TYR A 254 10.70 -4.71 8.84
C TYR A 254 11.89 -4.09 8.08
N GLN A 255 12.15 -4.59 6.88
CA GLN A 255 13.27 -4.19 6.01
C GLN A 255 12.80 -3.65 4.65
N GLY A 256 11.51 -3.41 4.51
CA GLY A 256 10.91 -2.92 3.28
C GLY A 256 11.03 -1.42 3.09
N THR A 257 10.05 -0.86 2.44
CA THR A 257 9.98 0.55 2.04
C THR A 257 8.77 1.23 2.68
N ILE A 258 8.80 2.57 2.71
CA ILE A 258 7.61 3.40 2.88
C ILE A 258 7.50 4.20 1.59
N ASP A 259 6.49 3.89 0.78
CA ASP A 259 6.28 4.58 -0.49
C ASP A 259 5.12 5.57 -0.36
N ILE A 260 5.42 6.83 -0.61
CA ILE A 260 4.50 7.96 -0.42
C ILE A 260 3.35 7.84 -1.41
N GLU A 261 2.13 7.83 -0.90
CA GLU A 261 0.92 7.95 -1.69
C GLU A 261 0.47 9.42 -1.69
N GLY A 262 0.67 10.08 -2.82
CA GLY A 262 0.33 11.49 -3.03
C GLY A 262 -1.15 11.72 -3.32
N TRP A 263 -1.46 12.70 -4.13
CA TRP A 263 -2.72 13.13 -4.76
C TRP A 263 -3.99 13.27 -3.88
N HIS A 264 -4.02 12.77 -2.68
CA HIS A 264 -5.20 12.81 -1.80
C HIS A 264 -5.22 14.03 -0.85
N ASP A 265 -4.09 14.72 -0.67
CA ASP A 265 -4.02 15.90 0.20
C ASP A 265 -4.90 17.04 -0.35
N PRO A 266 -5.68 17.76 0.47
CA PRO A 266 -6.55 18.84 0.00
C PRO A 266 -5.78 20.06 -0.55
N VAL A 267 -4.48 20.18 -0.24
CA VAL A 267 -3.61 21.29 -0.68
C VAL A 267 -2.53 20.79 -1.63
N TYR A 268 -1.84 19.71 -1.23
CA TYR A 268 -0.69 19.16 -1.98
C TYR A 268 -1.13 18.08 -2.96
N ARG A 269 -1.91 18.51 -3.95
CA ARG A 269 -2.45 17.73 -5.07
C ARG A 269 -2.31 18.52 -6.36
N ASP A 270 -2.62 17.92 -7.47
CA ASP A 270 -2.56 18.52 -8.79
C ASP A 270 -1.17 19.18 -9.04
N GLU A 271 -1.08 20.47 -9.25
CA GLU A 271 0.18 21.20 -9.49
C GLU A 271 1.14 21.18 -8.29
N LEU A 272 0.64 20.97 -7.06
CA LEU A 272 1.43 20.94 -5.83
C LEU A 272 1.73 19.51 -5.35
N GLU A 273 1.29 18.48 -6.06
CA GLU A 273 1.45 17.08 -5.62
C GLU A 273 2.93 16.72 -5.41
N MET A 274 3.80 16.96 -6.37
CA MET A 274 5.23 16.66 -6.24
C MET A 274 5.89 17.48 -5.13
N THR A 275 5.45 18.72 -4.91
CA THR A 275 5.91 19.54 -3.78
C THR A 275 5.59 18.87 -2.44
N GLY A 276 4.37 18.35 -2.30
CA GLY A 276 3.97 17.58 -1.12
C GLY A 276 4.75 16.28 -0.96
N GLN A 277 4.94 15.54 -2.04
CA GLN A 277 5.68 14.27 -2.01
C GLN A 277 7.15 14.48 -1.61
N VAL A 278 7.81 15.50 -2.12
CA VAL A 278 9.21 15.85 -1.73
C VAL A 278 9.26 16.31 -0.27
N HIS A 279 8.26 17.06 0.21
CA HIS A 279 8.15 17.37 1.63
C HIS A 279 8.04 16.09 2.47
N ALA A 280 7.12 15.17 2.12
CA ALA A 280 6.96 13.89 2.80
C ALA A 280 8.23 13.04 2.80
N LEU A 281 8.93 12.97 1.66
CA LEU A 281 10.23 12.30 1.54
C LEU A 281 11.23 12.81 2.60
N ASN A 282 11.35 14.13 2.74
CA ASN A 282 12.25 14.74 3.70
C ASN A 282 11.83 14.50 5.15
N VAL A 283 10.53 14.58 5.45
CA VAL A 283 9.97 14.27 6.78
C VAL A 283 10.21 12.82 7.15
N LEU A 284 9.89 11.87 6.27
CA LEU A 284 10.07 10.44 6.52
C LEU A 284 11.55 10.06 6.65
N LYS A 285 12.43 10.65 5.84
CA LYS A 285 13.89 10.49 6.01
C LYS A 285 14.37 11.04 7.35
N HIS A 286 13.83 12.16 7.80
CA HIS A 286 14.13 12.71 9.12
C HIS A 286 13.65 11.77 10.24
N CYS A 287 12.42 11.27 10.17
CA CYS A 287 11.86 10.31 11.14
C CYS A 287 12.62 8.98 11.15
N ARG A 288 13.11 8.53 10.00
CA ARG A 288 13.95 7.34 9.86
C ARG A 288 15.31 7.51 10.54
N GLY A 289 15.80 8.73 10.63
CA GLY A 289 17.16 9.05 11.02
C GLY A 289 18.13 9.00 9.83
N GLY A 290 19.37 9.33 10.08
CA GLY A 290 20.42 9.36 9.06
C GLY A 290 20.87 7.99 8.57
N SER A 291 21.85 7.98 7.68
CA SER A 291 22.54 6.75 7.28
C SER A 291 23.22 6.09 8.48
N MET A 292 23.41 4.77 8.39
CA MET A 292 24.10 4.02 9.43
C MET A 292 25.52 4.56 9.61
N ILE A 293 25.84 4.97 10.83
CA ILE A 293 27.18 5.35 11.25
C ILE A 293 27.72 4.23 12.13
N PRO A 294 28.85 3.60 11.79
CA PRO A 294 29.44 2.54 12.62
C PRO A 294 29.79 3.08 14.01
N ASN A 295 29.53 2.28 15.02
CA ASN A 295 30.02 2.59 16.37
C ASN A 295 31.54 2.54 16.42
N PRO A 296 32.19 3.35 17.29
CA PRO A 296 33.63 3.21 17.56
C PRO A 296 33.95 1.78 18.00
N VAL A 297 35.07 1.26 17.50
CA VAL A 297 35.62 -0.02 18.00
C VAL A 297 36.47 0.32 19.23
N VAL A 298 36.17 -0.33 20.36
CA VAL A 298 36.90 -0.18 21.64
C VAL A 298 37.92 -1.28 21.77
#